data_213205267751add20254bf04277da40d
#
_entry.id   213205267751add20254bf04277da40d
#
_cell.length_a   1.000
_cell.length_b   1.000
_cell.length_c   1.000
_cell.angle_alpha   90.00
_cell.angle_beta   90.00
_cell.angle_gamma   90.00
#
_symmetry.space_group_name_H-M   'P 1'
#
loop_
_entity.id
_entity.type
_entity.pdbx_description
1 polymer ?
#
loop_
_entity_poly.entity_id
_entity_poly.type
_entity_poly.pdbx_seq_one_letter_code
_entity_poly.pdbx_strand_id
1 'polypeptide(L)'
;MATCQPAVAQVAILQIQVSGGEGAVHGAGARDSRGIAVVVTDETGRPVEGAAVSFHLPDQGPSGTFVNGLRTEVAVTDGRGRAAVHSIEFNRVPGRFQIRIVASKEQARAGTVSFQYIAGPSPGATAATVEGGGHHRKKWLIVAAAVVAGAGAAGGAMALVRPSPAAGSTTILSIGPPSVTVSKP
;
A
#
# COMPACT_ATOMS: atom_id res chain seq x y z
N MET A 1 40.28 44.02 10.65
CA MET A 1 39.72 42.67 10.92
C MET A 1 38.44 42.56 10.14
N ALA A 2 38.45 41.82 9.02
CA ALA A 2 37.26 41.62 8.19
C ALA A 2 36.47 40.44 8.78
N THR A 3 35.29 40.69 9.33
CA THR A 3 34.34 39.69 9.77
C THR A 3 33.72 39.02 8.53
N CYS A 4 34.14 37.82 8.24
CA CYS A 4 33.50 36.98 7.23
C CYS A 4 32.15 36.49 7.79
N GLN A 5 31.06 37.19 7.40
CA GLN A 5 29.70 36.72 7.70
C GLN A 5 29.43 35.47 6.81
N PRO A 6 29.00 34.33 7.40
CA PRO A 6 28.59 33.22 6.59
C PRO A 6 27.36 33.63 5.79
N ALA A 7 27.45 33.58 4.47
CA ALA A 7 26.30 33.74 3.60
C ALA A 7 25.34 32.59 3.89
N VAL A 8 24.23 32.84 4.55
CA VAL A 8 23.14 31.89 4.71
C VAL A 8 22.58 31.69 3.31
N ALA A 9 22.82 30.53 2.73
CA ALA A 9 22.26 30.17 1.44
C ALA A 9 20.72 30.18 1.58
N GLN A 10 20.09 31.18 1.02
CA GLN A 10 18.63 31.30 1.02
C GLN A 10 18.07 30.28 0.02
N VAL A 11 17.31 29.31 0.52
CA VAL A 11 16.65 28.32 -0.34
C VAL A 11 15.49 29.02 -1.01
N ALA A 12 15.66 29.37 -2.29
CA ALA A 12 14.65 30.14 -3.03
C ALA A 12 13.47 29.27 -3.49
N ILE A 13 13.72 27.99 -3.82
CA ILE A 13 12.71 27.05 -4.32
C ILE A 13 12.91 25.68 -3.66
N LEU A 14 11.83 25.11 -3.14
CA LEU A 14 11.81 23.74 -2.65
C LEU A 14 11.16 22.81 -3.69
N GLN A 15 11.64 21.58 -3.76
CA GLN A 15 11.03 20.50 -4.51
C GLN A 15 10.74 19.34 -3.55
N ILE A 16 9.58 18.67 -3.72
CA ILE A 16 9.18 17.51 -2.92
C ILE A 16 8.97 16.32 -3.84
N GLN A 17 9.64 15.23 -3.51
CA GLN A 17 9.44 13.95 -4.18
C GLN A 17 8.96 12.92 -3.16
N VAL A 18 7.85 12.22 -3.46
CA VAL A 18 7.41 11.07 -2.66
C VAL A 18 8.38 9.92 -2.92
N SER A 19 9.04 9.45 -1.88
CA SER A 19 10.06 8.39 -1.95
C SER A 19 9.56 7.03 -1.45
N GLY A 20 8.40 6.99 -0.79
CA GLY A 20 7.80 5.77 -0.28
C GLY A 20 6.32 5.93 0.02
N GLY A 21 5.55 4.85 -0.18
CA GLY A 21 4.13 4.80 0.12
C GLY A 21 3.19 5.29 -0.99
N GLU A 22 3.70 5.77 -2.13
CA GLU A 22 2.84 6.21 -3.24
C GLU A 22 2.03 5.04 -3.82
N GLY A 23 0.75 5.28 -4.10
CA GLY A 23 -0.15 4.28 -4.71
C GLY A 23 -0.50 3.09 -3.81
N ALA A 24 -0.18 3.14 -2.52
CA ALA A 24 -0.41 2.01 -1.62
C ALA A 24 -1.91 1.72 -1.46
N VAL A 25 -2.23 0.42 -1.34
CA VAL A 25 -3.58 -0.08 -1.06
C VAL A 25 -3.64 -0.56 0.38
N HIS A 26 -4.58 -0.03 1.15
CA HIS A 26 -4.75 -0.31 2.56
C HIS A 26 -6.07 -1.06 2.79
N GLY A 27 -6.11 -1.92 3.79
CA GLY A 27 -7.36 -2.55 4.23
C GLY A 27 -8.27 -1.53 4.95
N ALA A 28 -9.58 -1.68 4.80
CA ALA A 28 -10.55 -0.86 5.54
C ALA A 28 -10.38 -1.06 7.05
N GLY A 29 -10.16 0.01 7.80
CA GLY A 29 -9.88 -0.01 9.24
C GLY A 29 -8.50 -0.56 9.61
N ALA A 30 -7.59 -0.74 8.65
CA ALA A 30 -6.24 -1.21 8.92
C ALA A 30 -5.33 -0.08 9.45
N ARG A 31 -4.32 -0.48 10.21
CA ARG A 31 -3.21 0.39 10.57
C ARG A 31 -2.00 0.03 9.71
N ASP A 32 -1.46 0.99 8.98
CA ASP A 32 -0.23 0.82 8.21
C ASP A 32 0.96 1.43 8.94
N SER A 33 1.92 0.60 9.29
CA SER A 33 3.16 1.01 9.95
C SER A 33 4.22 1.56 8.98
N ARG A 34 4.08 1.32 7.67
CA ARG A 34 5.05 1.76 6.66
C ARG A 34 5.00 3.26 6.43
N GLY A 35 3.79 3.82 6.43
CA GLY A 35 3.59 5.26 6.29
C GLY A 35 4.00 5.82 4.94
N ILE A 36 4.32 7.11 4.92
CA ILE A 36 4.72 7.87 3.74
C ILE A 36 6.04 8.55 4.01
N ALA A 37 6.93 8.49 3.03
CA ALA A 37 8.22 9.15 3.06
C ALA A 37 8.39 10.08 1.85
N VAL A 38 9.02 11.22 2.09
CA VAL A 38 9.35 12.21 1.06
C VAL A 38 10.81 12.62 1.15
N VAL A 39 11.33 13.14 0.06
CA VAL A 39 12.62 13.82 -0.02
C VAL A 39 12.37 15.26 -0.45
N VAL A 40 12.95 16.20 0.26
CA VAL A 40 12.91 17.64 -0.05
C VAL A 40 14.28 18.07 -0.53
N THR A 41 14.31 18.68 -1.71
CA THR A 41 15.53 19.21 -2.32
C THR A 41 15.35 20.68 -2.68
N ASP A 42 16.46 21.37 -2.90
CA ASP A 42 16.48 22.70 -3.50
C ASP A 42 16.40 22.62 -5.04
N GLU A 43 16.42 23.77 -5.69
CA GLU A 43 16.42 23.90 -7.16
C GLU A 43 17.61 23.23 -7.85
N THR A 44 18.73 23.01 -7.12
CA THR A 44 19.93 22.35 -7.63
C THR A 44 19.93 20.85 -7.37
N GLY A 45 18.87 20.32 -6.73
CA GLY A 45 18.74 18.92 -6.37
C GLY A 45 19.48 18.54 -5.08
N ARG A 46 19.99 19.51 -4.32
CA ARG A 46 20.64 19.25 -3.02
C ARG A 46 19.58 19.00 -1.94
N PRO A 47 19.80 18.03 -1.04
CA PRO A 47 18.87 17.79 0.04
C PRO A 47 18.77 18.99 1.00
N VAL A 48 17.56 19.30 1.43
CA VAL A 48 17.26 20.38 2.35
C VAL A 48 16.98 19.82 3.73
N GLU A 49 17.92 20.01 4.66
CA GLU A 49 17.77 19.64 6.07
C GLU A 49 16.94 20.68 6.83
N GLY A 50 16.18 20.22 7.85
CA GLY A 50 15.46 21.11 8.75
C GLY A 50 14.21 21.77 8.13
N ALA A 51 13.72 21.28 6.99
CA ALA A 51 12.45 21.71 6.43
C ALA A 51 11.29 21.05 7.20
N ALA A 52 10.28 21.84 7.57
CA ALA A 52 9.06 21.32 8.15
C ALA A 52 8.15 20.79 7.03
N VAL A 53 7.78 19.50 7.12
CA VAL A 53 6.91 18.82 6.16
C VAL A 53 5.62 18.47 6.87
N SER A 54 4.50 19.03 6.42
CA SER A 54 3.17 18.71 6.93
C SER A 54 2.45 17.78 5.98
N PHE A 55 1.86 16.72 6.56
CA PHE A 55 1.06 15.72 5.87
C PHE A 55 -0.39 15.91 6.29
N HIS A 56 -1.30 16.04 5.33
CA HIS A 56 -2.71 16.30 5.58
C HIS A 56 -3.57 15.22 4.91
N LEU A 57 -4.33 14.52 5.73
CA LEU A 57 -5.35 13.56 5.30
C LEU A 57 -6.67 14.29 5.03
N PRO A 58 -7.53 13.79 4.12
CA PRO A 58 -8.83 14.39 3.83
C PRO A 58 -9.76 14.41 5.04
N ASP A 59 -10.62 15.42 5.12
CA ASP A 59 -11.62 15.52 6.18
C ASP A 59 -12.84 14.63 5.94
N GLN A 60 -13.12 14.28 4.69
CA GLN A 60 -14.28 13.49 4.28
C GLN A 60 -13.90 12.36 3.34
N GLY A 61 -14.75 11.33 3.29
CA GLY A 61 -14.56 10.17 2.42
C GLY A 61 -13.49 9.20 2.92
N PRO A 62 -12.81 8.48 2.00
CA PRO A 62 -11.68 7.63 2.33
C PRO A 62 -10.57 8.46 2.95
N SER A 63 -10.11 8.10 4.15
CA SER A 63 -9.17 8.87 4.95
C SER A 63 -8.65 8.06 6.12
N GLY A 64 -7.96 8.72 7.04
CA GLY A 64 -7.43 8.12 8.28
C GLY A 64 -7.05 9.15 9.30
N THR A 65 -6.32 8.69 10.32
CA THR A 65 -5.71 9.53 11.35
C THR A 65 -4.27 9.07 11.58
N PHE A 66 -3.40 9.98 11.91
CA PHE A 66 -2.04 9.67 12.35
C PHE A 66 -2.04 9.16 13.80
N VAL A 67 -0.88 8.75 14.31
CA VAL A 67 -0.72 8.23 15.69
C VAL A 67 -1.21 9.22 16.74
N ASN A 68 -1.07 10.51 16.48
CA ASN A 68 -1.55 11.59 17.35
C ASN A 68 -3.09 11.75 17.37
N GLY A 69 -3.83 10.91 16.62
CA GLY A 69 -5.28 10.98 16.48
C GLY A 69 -5.77 12.11 15.57
N LEU A 70 -4.86 12.90 14.98
CA LEU A 70 -5.18 14.01 14.09
C LEU A 70 -5.08 13.59 12.62
N ARG A 71 -5.62 14.43 11.74
CA ARG A 71 -5.49 14.28 10.27
C ARG A 71 -4.31 15.04 9.70
N THR A 72 -3.53 15.65 10.56
CA THR A 72 -2.32 16.37 10.20
C THR A 72 -1.19 15.94 11.09
N GLU A 73 -0.04 15.67 10.47
CA GLU A 73 1.21 15.38 11.16
C GLU A 73 2.34 16.17 10.50
N VAL A 74 3.29 16.62 11.32
CA VAL A 74 4.45 17.39 10.87
C VAL A 74 5.72 16.63 11.22
N ALA A 75 6.56 16.40 10.20
CA ALA A 75 7.91 15.87 10.36
C ALA A 75 8.94 16.87 9.86
N VAL A 76 10.17 16.79 10.37
CA VAL A 76 11.28 17.65 9.95
C VAL A 76 12.25 16.82 9.12
N THR A 77 12.77 17.37 8.02
CA THR A 77 13.74 16.68 7.17
C THR A 77 15.09 16.50 7.85
N ASP A 78 15.66 15.33 7.65
CA ASP A 78 17.03 15.00 8.10
C ASP A 78 18.11 15.59 7.18
N GLY A 79 19.40 15.34 7.47
CA GLY A 79 20.54 15.80 6.66
C GLY A 79 20.58 15.28 5.23
N ARG A 80 19.71 14.29 4.90
CA ARG A 80 19.49 13.77 3.54
C ARG A 80 18.22 14.34 2.90
N GLY A 81 17.59 15.34 3.53
CA GLY A 81 16.34 15.93 3.07
C GLY A 81 15.12 15.02 3.22
N ARG A 82 15.18 13.94 4.01
CA ARG A 82 14.09 12.97 4.16
C ARG A 82 13.22 13.32 5.35
N ALA A 83 11.90 13.24 5.12
CA ALA A 83 10.89 13.26 6.18
C ALA A 83 9.94 12.10 5.98
N ALA A 84 9.49 11.46 7.06
CA ALA A 84 8.56 10.36 7.01
C ALA A 84 7.56 10.45 8.17
N VAL A 85 6.33 10.01 7.92
CA VAL A 85 5.31 9.78 8.93
C VAL A 85 4.91 8.32 8.87
N HIS A 86 4.64 7.73 10.03
CA HIS A 86 4.36 6.31 10.17
C HIS A 86 3.03 6.10 10.89
N SER A 87 2.53 4.86 10.83
CA SER A 87 1.38 4.42 11.61
C SER A 87 0.11 5.25 11.37
N ILE A 88 -0.37 5.22 10.14
CA ILE A 88 -1.67 5.78 9.77
C ILE A 88 -2.75 4.73 10.03
N GLU A 89 -3.80 5.10 10.75
CA GLU A 89 -5.00 4.28 10.94
C GLU A 89 -6.06 4.73 9.94
N PHE A 90 -6.40 3.86 8.99
CA PHE A 90 -7.36 4.16 7.94
C PHE A 90 -8.80 3.95 8.39
N ASN A 91 -9.74 4.75 7.88
CA ASN A 91 -11.16 4.56 8.11
C ASN A 91 -11.69 3.37 7.29
N ARG A 92 -13.00 3.08 7.42
CA ARG A 92 -13.64 1.96 6.71
C ARG A 92 -14.34 2.38 5.43
N VAL A 93 -14.13 3.59 4.96
CA VAL A 93 -14.71 4.10 3.72
C VAL A 93 -13.80 3.70 2.56
N PRO A 94 -14.23 2.82 1.65
CA PRO A 94 -13.39 2.39 0.54
C PRO A 94 -13.28 3.48 -0.52
N GLY A 95 -12.18 3.47 -1.27
CA GLY A 95 -11.98 4.36 -2.40
C GLY A 95 -10.61 5.00 -2.43
N ARG A 96 -10.41 5.84 -3.44
CA ARG A 96 -9.20 6.62 -3.63
C ARG A 96 -9.25 7.89 -2.79
N PHE A 97 -8.13 8.25 -2.19
CA PHE A 97 -7.93 9.53 -1.53
C PHE A 97 -6.53 10.07 -1.79
N GLN A 98 -6.31 11.31 -1.43
CA GLN A 98 -5.01 11.96 -1.58
C GLN A 98 -4.53 12.52 -0.26
N ILE A 99 -3.24 12.36 0.00
CA ILE A 99 -2.55 13.00 1.11
C ILE A 99 -1.86 14.23 0.56
N ARG A 100 -2.21 15.41 1.07
CA ARG A 100 -1.53 16.66 0.72
C ARG A 100 -0.28 16.79 1.57
N ILE A 101 0.85 17.06 0.91
CA ILE A 101 2.15 17.19 1.55
C ILE A 101 2.69 18.58 1.22
N VAL A 102 3.04 19.34 2.25
CA VAL A 102 3.59 20.68 2.10
C VAL A 102 4.89 20.78 2.88
N ALA A 103 5.98 21.12 2.20
CA ALA A 103 7.25 21.44 2.83
C ALA A 103 7.43 22.95 2.93
N SER A 104 7.99 23.40 4.03
CA SER A 104 8.34 24.79 4.27
C SER A 104 9.67 24.91 4.98
N LYS A 105 10.49 25.85 4.51
CA LYS A 105 11.72 26.26 5.19
C LYS A 105 11.91 27.76 4.97
N GLU A 106 12.01 28.51 6.07
CA GLU A 106 12.07 29.98 6.02
C GLU A 106 10.90 30.56 5.22
N GLN A 107 11.17 31.20 4.08
CA GLN A 107 10.16 31.77 3.18
C GLN A 107 9.80 30.85 2.01
N ALA A 108 10.56 29.77 1.78
CA ALA A 108 10.32 28.83 0.70
C ALA A 108 9.24 27.82 1.05
N ARG A 109 8.36 27.54 0.10
CA ARG A 109 7.30 26.53 0.22
C ARG A 109 7.16 25.70 -1.04
N ALA A 110 6.85 24.42 -0.87
CA ALA A 110 6.48 23.52 -1.96
C ALA A 110 5.33 22.64 -1.52
N GLY A 111 4.57 22.14 -2.48
CA GLY A 111 3.45 21.22 -2.22
C GLY A 111 3.43 20.09 -3.24
N THR A 112 3.03 18.91 -2.79
CA THR A 112 2.75 17.75 -3.64
C THR A 112 1.58 16.95 -3.06
N VAL A 113 1.08 15.97 -3.79
CA VAL A 113 0.05 15.06 -3.34
C VAL A 113 0.49 13.62 -3.57
N SER A 114 0.15 12.74 -2.64
CA SER A 114 0.31 11.31 -2.77
C SER A 114 -1.06 10.64 -2.82
N PHE A 115 -1.26 9.77 -3.79
CA PHE A 115 -2.52 9.05 -3.94
C PHE A 115 -2.46 7.72 -3.22
N GLN A 116 -3.56 7.39 -2.51
CA GLN A 116 -3.72 6.18 -1.72
C GLN A 116 -5.07 5.56 -2.00
N TYR A 117 -5.24 4.28 -1.64
CA TYR A 117 -6.48 3.55 -1.83
C TYR A 117 -6.84 2.78 -0.56
N ILE A 118 -8.11 2.81 -0.17
CA ILE A 118 -8.67 1.91 0.83
C ILE A 118 -9.47 0.85 0.10
N ALA A 119 -9.07 -0.41 0.24
CA ALA A 119 -9.78 -1.55 -0.36
C ALA A 119 -11.17 -1.68 0.27
N GLY A 120 -12.19 -1.84 -0.57
CA GLY A 120 -13.51 -2.23 -0.12
C GLY A 120 -13.52 -3.68 0.41
N PRO A 121 -14.61 -4.09 1.06
CA PRO A 121 -14.80 -5.50 1.40
C PRO A 121 -14.72 -6.31 0.11
N SER A 122 -13.83 -7.31 0.09
CA SER A 122 -13.69 -8.21 -1.06
C SER A 122 -15.02 -8.94 -1.27
N PRO A 123 -15.63 -8.90 -2.45
CA PRO A 123 -16.88 -9.64 -2.73
C PRO A 123 -16.66 -11.15 -2.84
N GLY A 124 -15.81 -11.72 -2.00
CA GLY A 124 -15.41 -13.14 -2.07
C GLY A 124 -15.16 -13.81 -0.71
N ALA A 125 -15.22 -13.07 0.39
CA ALA A 125 -15.21 -13.67 1.72
C ALA A 125 -16.65 -13.95 2.18
N THR A 126 -17.42 -14.68 1.38
CA THR A 126 -18.52 -15.44 1.95
C THR A 126 -17.84 -16.45 2.86
N ALA A 127 -17.85 -16.18 4.17
CA ALA A 127 -17.58 -17.22 5.15
C ALA A 127 -18.51 -18.37 4.77
N ALA A 128 -17.95 -19.43 4.22
CA ALA A 128 -18.64 -20.68 4.16
C ALA A 128 -18.93 -21.03 5.62
N THR A 129 -20.12 -20.68 6.07
CA THR A 129 -20.67 -21.20 7.31
C THR A 129 -20.79 -22.69 7.05
N VAL A 130 -19.76 -23.43 7.46
CA VAL A 130 -19.87 -24.86 7.61
C VAL A 130 -20.85 -25.03 8.77
N GLU A 131 -22.12 -25.19 8.40
CA GLU A 131 -23.17 -25.68 9.27
C GLU A 131 -22.87 -27.16 9.57
N GLY A 132 -21.90 -27.36 10.43
CA GLY A 132 -21.58 -28.65 11.01
C GLY A 132 -22.43 -28.84 12.27
N GLY A 133 -23.67 -29.25 12.08
CA GLY A 133 -24.45 -29.84 13.17
C GLY A 133 -23.73 -31.09 13.68
N GLY A 134 -23.65 -31.25 15.01
CA GLY A 134 -23.29 -32.52 15.60
C GLY A 134 -22.34 -32.39 16.78
N HIS A 135 -22.92 -32.39 17.94
CA HIS A 135 -22.26 -32.73 19.19
C HIS A 135 -21.50 -34.04 19.04
N HIS A 136 -20.19 -34.06 19.30
CA HIS A 136 -19.53 -35.12 20.03
C HIS A 136 -18.13 -34.70 20.48
N ARG A 137 -18.00 -34.60 21.79
CA ARG A 137 -16.73 -34.71 22.51
C ARG A 137 -16.05 -36.01 22.10
N LYS A 138 -14.83 -35.95 21.54
CA LYS A 138 -13.83 -37.02 21.75
C LYS A 138 -12.47 -36.61 21.22
N LYS A 139 -11.56 -36.43 22.17
CA LYS A 139 -10.19 -36.95 22.29
C LYS A 139 -9.30 -36.92 21.03
N TRP A 140 -8.31 -36.07 21.14
CA TRP A 140 -7.06 -36.12 20.38
C TRP A 140 -6.53 -37.56 20.31
N LEU A 141 -6.37 -38.11 19.11
CA LEU A 141 -5.49 -39.23 18.82
C LEU A 141 -4.53 -38.80 17.70
N ILE A 142 -3.30 -38.51 18.10
CA ILE A 142 -2.15 -38.42 17.20
C ILE A 142 -1.87 -39.85 16.75
N VAL A 143 -2.11 -40.14 15.46
CA VAL A 143 -1.61 -41.37 14.87
C VAL A 143 -0.37 -41.04 14.06
N ALA A 144 0.78 -41.36 14.66
CA ALA A 144 2.04 -41.46 13.94
C ALA A 144 2.04 -42.78 13.18
N ALA A 145 1.99 -42.74 11.86
CA ALA A 145 2.18 -43.91 11.03
C ALA A 145 3.67 -44.12 10.74
N ALA A 146 4.26 -45.12 11.38
CA ALA A 146 5.60 -45.57 11.08
C ALA A 146 5.58 -46.37 9.76
N VAL A 147 6.51 -46.06 8.87
CA VAL A 147 6.81 -46.79 7.65
C VAL A 147 7.62 -48.02 8.02
N VAL A 148 7.07 -49.23 7.76
CA VAL A 148 7.87 -50.46 7.73
C VAL A 148 7.95 -50.96 6.29
N ALA A 149 9.17 -51.07 5.80
CA ALA A 149 9.51 -51.68 4.53
C ALA A 149 9.38 -53.20 4.62
N GLY A 150 8.74 -53.81 3.62
CA GLY A 150 8.68 -55.27 3.48
C GLY A 150 8.42 -55.64 2.02
N ALA A 151 9.38 -56.32 1.43
CA ALA A 151 9.38 -56.81 0.06
C ALA A 151 8.40 -57.95 -0.13
N GLY A 152 7.74 -58.06 -1.33
CA GLY A 152 6.97 -59.19 -1.74
C GLY A 152 6.32 -59.01 -3.10
N ALA A 153 6.79 -59.73 -4.11
CA ALA A 153 6.33 -59.73 -5.49
C ALA A 153 4.94 -60.41 -5.64
N ALA A 154 4.09 -59.85 -6.52
CA ALA A 154 3.27 -60.60 -7.51
C ALA A 154 2.20 -59.67 -8.14
N GLY A 155 2.26 -59.54 -9.41
CA GLY A 155 1.29 -59.39 -10.49
C GLY A 155 -0.11 -58.81 -10.22
N GLY A 156 -0.38 -57.63 -10.83
CA GLY A 156 -1.74 -57.12 -10.93
C GLY A 156 -1.74 -55.80 -11.71
N ALA A 157 -2.03 -55.88 -13.02
CA ALA A 157 -2.23 -54.75 -13.90
C ALA A 157 -3.49 -53.99 -13.46
N MET A 158 -3.32 -52.83 -12.83
CA MET A 158 -4.40 -51.89 -12.64
C MET A 158 -4.18 -50.68 -13.60
N ALA A 159 -5.14 -50.60 -14.54
CA ALA A 159 -5.24 -49.49 -15.47
C ALA A 159 -5.43 -48.17 -14.70
N LEU A 160 -4.43 -47.30 -14.78
CA LEU A 160 -4.51 -45.93 -14.32
C LEU A 160 -5.38 -45.13 -15.29
N VAL A 161 -6.64 -44.96 -14.92
CA VAL A 161 -7.49 -43.90 -15.52
C VAL A 161 -6.91 -42.56 -15.13
N ARG A 162 -6.24 -41.92 -16.07
CA ARG A 162 -5.85 -40.50 -15.94
C ARG A 162 -7.10 -39.65 -16.11
N PRO A 163 -7.47 -38.77 -15.16
CA PRO A 163 -8.45 -37.75 -15.43
C PRO A 163 -7.82 -36.73 -16.38
N SER A 164 -8.43 -36.52 -17.55
CA SER A 164 -8.10 -35.44 -18.46
C SER A 164 -8.35 -34.11 -17.78
N PRO A 165 -7.44 -33.14 -17.91
CA PRO A 165 -7.72 -31.77 -17.45
C PRO A 165 -8.82 -31.17 -18.34
N ALA A 166 -9.91 -30.75 -17.72
CA ALA A 166 -10.96 -30.00 -18.38
C ALA A 166 -10.35 -28.72 -18.98
N ALA A 167 -10.53 -28.53 -20.28
CA ALA A 167 -10.15 -27.32 -21.01
C ALA A 167 -10.90 -26.14 -20.42
N GLY A 168 -10.18 -25.29 -19.68
CA GLY A 168 -10.68 -24.00 -19.25
C GLY A 168 -10.90 -23.11 -20.47
N SER A 169 -12.16 -22.76 -20.73
CA SER A 169 -12.53 -21.75 -21.73
C SER A 169 -11.99 -20.39 -21.31
N THR A 170 -10.89 -19.97 -21.92
CA THR A 170 -10.40 -18.60 -21.85
C THR A 170 -11.34 -17.69 -22.65
N THR A 171 -12.16 -16.93 -21.97
CA THR A 171 -12.92 -15.84 -22.60
C THR A 171 -11.94 -14.71 -22.92
N ILE A 172 -11.58 -14.57 -24.19
CA ILE A 172 -10.79 -13.44 -24.68
C ILE A 172 -11.75 -12.27 -24.85
N LEU A 173 -11.64 -11.28 -23.96
CA LEU A 173 -12.34 -10.00 -24.10
C LEU A 173 -11.58 -9.16 -25.14
N SER A 174 -12.12 -9.12 -26.37
CA SER A 174 -11.58 -8.26 -27.44
C SER A 174 -12.16 -6.85 -27.28
N ILE A 175 -11.31 -5.89 -26.90
CA ILE A 175 -11.65 -4.46 -26.89
C ILE A 175 -11.36 -3.94 -28.29
N GLY A 176 -12.41 -3.59 -29.05
CA GLY A 176 -12.30 -2.96 -30.36
C GLY A 176 -11.67 -1.56 -30.27
N PRO A 177 -11.07 -1.06 -31.37
CA PRO A 177 -10.44 0.26 -31.39
C PRO A 177 -11.50 1.36 -31.19
N PRO A 178 -11.17 2.46 -30.48
CA PRO A 178 -12.10 3.59 -30.32
C PRO A 178 -12.33 4.29 -31.66
N SER A 179 -13.59 4.39 -32.07
CA SER A 179 -14.00 5.16 -33.23
C SER A 179 -14.24 6.62 -32.81
N VAL A 180 -13.45 7.54 -33.34
CA VAL A 180 -13.65 8.98 -33.18
C VAL A 180 -14.45 9.50 -34.37
N THR A 181 -15.71 9.91 -34.14
CA THR A 181 -16.53 10.58 -35.14
C THR A 181 -16.31 12.10 -35.04
N VAL A 182 -15.66 12.69 -36.02
CA VAL A 182 -15.52 14.14 -36.14
C VAL A 182 -16.70 14.64 -36.94
N SER A 183 -17.62 15.39 -36.32
CA SER A 183 -18.67 16.13 -37.04
C SER A 183 -18.06 17.41 -37.60
N LYS A 184 -18.19 17.58 -38.92
CA LYS A 184 -17.78 18.80 -39.63
C LYS A 184 -18.92 19.86 -39.49
N PRO A 185 -18.56 21.15 -39.33
CA PRO A 185 -19.53 22.25 -39.20
C PRO A 185 -20.40 22.48 -40.44
#